data_2100f5cde1f0eb548d1d5208cf633052
#
_entry.id   2100f5cde1f0eb548d1d5208cf633052
#
_cell.length_a   1.000
_cell.length_b   1.000
_cell.length_c   1.000
_cell.angle_alpha   90.00
_cell.angle_beta   90.00
_cell.angle_gamma   90.00
#
_symmetry.space_group_name_H-M   'P 1'
#
loop_
_entity.id
_entity.type
_entity.pdbx_description
1 polymer ?
#
loop_
_entity_poly.entity_id
_entity_poly.type
_entity_poly.pdbx_seq_one_letter_code
_entity_poly.pdbx_strand_id
1 'polypeptide(L)'
;MLLGASGAGKSTLLHLYRKAFPDAELEDRTLRPILYISLPSRVTVNDILSGLLEACGDPEPQKGTARSLLSRLYGLTKSLGVQLIIIDEIQHVLPEHTHRRTQEAADMIKSIMDRSLIPFVLAGLPHGNRILTDTVKGKHSEDQLIRRFNASVQLKPPALGSNAWKNLMAVYQKTIGVPCINLSSDEMLKRFYLASNGLHGFIANVLEHALESTDGNQQICMTHLSEAFDVSSYADLIENPFKMSLPQVERALALRANV
;
A
#
# COMPACT_ATOMS: atom_id res chain seq x y z
N MET A 1 -2.61 -7.04 10.52
CA MET A 1 -2.19 -5.78 9.85
C MET A 1 -1.19 -6.08 8.75
N LEU A 2 -1.15 -5.27 7.67
CA LEU A 2 -0.17 -5.32 6.60
C LEU A 2 0.67 -4.03 6.62
N LEU A 3 1.92 -4.12 7.03
CA LEU A 3 2.80 -2.97 7.18
C LEU A 3 3.97 -3.04 6.19
N GLY A 4 4.49 -1.90 5.79
CA GLY A 4 5.66 -1.84 4.90
C GLY A 4 6.00 -0.41 4.50
N ALA A 5 7.20 -0.19 3.99
CA ALA A 5 7.63 1.11 3.50
C ALA A 5 6.69 1.63 2.38
N SER A 6 6.76 2.94 2.12
CA SER A 6 6.12 3.49 0.92
C SER A 6 6.71 2.83 -0.32
N GLY A 7 5.87 2.52 -1.31
CA GLY A 7 6.32 1.82 -2.52
C GLY A 7 6.65 0.34 -2.35
N ALA A 8 6.43 -0.28 -1.17
CA ALA A 8 6.65 -1.72 -0.96
C ALA A 8 5.62 -2.63 -1.65
N GLY A 9 4.58 -2.07 -2.30
CA GLY A 9 3.56 -2.84 -3.01
C GLY A 9 2.34 -3.24 -2.17
N LYS A 10 2.13 -2.64 -0.99
CA LYS A 10 0.97 -2.94 -0.11
C LYS A 10 -0.37 -2.78 -0.84
N SER A 11 -0.62 -1.58 -1.36
CA SER A 11 -1.87 -1.25 -2.06
C SER A 11 -2.04 -2.10 -3.33
N THR A 12 -0.95 -2.37 -4.05
CA THR A 12 -0.95 -3.28 -5.20
C THR A 12 -1.42 -4.68 -4.81
N LEU A 13 -0.87 -5.24 -3.72
CA LEU A 13 -1.27 -6.54 -3.18
C LEU A 13 -2.74 -6.56 -2.79
N LEU A 14 -3.21 -5.51 -2.09
CA LEU A 14 -4.60 -5.40 -1.66
C LEU A 14 -5.58 -5.27 -2.84
N HIS A 15 -5.21 -4.51 -3.87
CA HIS A 15 -6.01 -4.41 -5.09
C HIS A 15 -6.04 -5.71 -5.89
N LEU A 16 -4.92 -6.45 -5.98
CA LEU A 16 -4.89 -7.77 -6.60
C LEU A 16 -5.78 -8.75 -5.84
N TYR A 17 -5.74 -8.72 -4.51
CA TYR A 17 -6.61 -9.55 -3.68
C TYR A 17 -8.09 -9.21 -3.90
N ARG A 18 -8.45 -7.91 -3.94
CA ARG A 18 -9.82 -7.46 -4.23
C ARG A 18 -10.30 -7.93 -5.60
N LYS A 19 -9.44 -7.90 -6.64
CA LYS A 19 -9.77 -8.39 -7.99
C LYS A 19 -10.07 -9.89 -8.03
N ALA A 20 -9.53 -10.68 -7.10
CA ALA A 20 -9.82 -12.11 -6.99
C ALA A 20 -11.23 -12.40 -6.42
N PHE A 21 -11.87 -11.40 -5.80
CA PHE A 21 -13.22 -11.47 -5.25
C PHE A 21 -14.07 -10.31 -5.78
N PRO A 22 -14.45 -10.33 -7.07
CA PRO A 22 -15.17 -9.23 -7.71
C PRO A 22 -16.58 -9.06 -7.14
N ASP A 23 -17.12 -7.86 -7.30
CA ASP A 23 -18.53 -7.60 -7.07
C ASP A 23 -19.37 -8.46 -8.04
N ALA A 24 -20.55 -8.89 -7.61
CA ALA A 24 -21.47 -9.68 -8.43
C ALA A 24 -22.88 -9.08 -8.35
N GLU A 25 -23.50 -8.86 -9.52
CA GLU A 25 -24.89 -8.46 -9.63
C GLU A 25 -25.77 -9.73 -9.69
N LEU A 26 -26.65 -9.89 -8.71
CA LEU A 26 -27.67 -10.92 -8.67
C LEU A 26 -29.02 -10.30 -9.06
N GLU A 27 -30.04 -11.11 -9.33
CA GLU A 27 -31.37 -10.64 -9.70
C GLU A 27 -32.03 -9.75 -8.63
N ASP A 28 -31.75 -10.00 -7.37
CA ASP A 28 -32.36 -9.33 -6.20
C ASP A 28 -31.43 -8.38 -5.45
N ARG A 29 -30.10 -8.44 -5.70
CA ARG A 29 -29.11 -7.67 -4.95
C ARG A 29 -27.72 -7.66 -5.62
N THR A 30 -26.94 -6.66 -5.23
CA THR A 30 -25.50 -6.62 -5.51
C THR A 30 -24.73 -7.29 -4.35
N LEU A 31 -23.79 -8.18 -4.66
CA LEU A 31 -22.82 -8.69 -3.70
C LEU A 31 -21.49 -7.95 -3.86
N ARG A 32 -20.95 -7.47 -2.75
CA ARG A 32 -19.64 -6.80 -2.67
C ARG A 32 -18.83 -7.42 -1.54
N PRO A 33 -18.08 -8.52 -1.83
CA PRO A 33 -17.40 -9.28 -0.79
C PRO A 33 -16.33 -8.47 -0.04
N ILE A 34 -15.67 -7.52 -0.71
CA ILE A 34 -14.58 -6.74 -0.14
C ILE A 34 -14.88 -5.25 -0.24
N LEU A 35 -14.97 -4.59 0.91
CA LEU A 35 -14.89 -3.14 0.96
C LEU A 35 -13.43 -2.71 1.10
N TYR A 36 -13.01 -1.76 0.27
CA TYR A 36 -11.68 -1.16 0.32
C TYR A 36 -11.81 0.35 0.39
N ILE A 37 -11.15 0.95 1.37
CA ILE A 37 -10.96 2.39 1.47
C ILE A 37 -9.48 2.72 1.68
N SER A 38 -9.04 3.83 1.12
CA SER A 38 -7.75 4.44 1.41
C SER A 38 -8.00 5.75 2.15
N LEU A 39 -7.38 5.90 3.31
CA LEU A 39 -7.61 7.08 4.16
C LEU A 39 -6.83 8.29 3.63
N PRO A 40 -7.47 9.45 3.47
CA PRO A 40 -6.77 10.70 3.17
C PRO A 40 -5.98 11.19 4.39
N SER A 41 -5.08 12.14 4.19
CA SER A 41 -4.37 12.76 5.31
C SER A 41 -5.33 13.48 6.26
N ARG A 42 -5.08 13.42 7.59
CA ARG A 42 -5.87 14.08 8.64
C ARG A 42 -7.31 13.60 8.77
N VAL A 43 -7.48 12.32 8.93
CA VAL A 43 -8.77 11.63 9.03
C VAL A 43 -9.45 11.83 10.39
N THR A 44 -10.75 12.04 10.38
CA THR A 44 -11.65 11.95 11.55
C THR A 44 -12.41 10.61 11.56
N VAL A 45 -13.06 10.30 12.68
CA VAL A 45 -13.95 9.14 12.78
C VAL A 45 -15.07 9.18 11.72
N ASN A 46 -15.62 10.38 11.47
CA ASN A 46 -16.67 10.54 10.46
C ASN A 46 -16.14 10.29 9.05
N ASP A 47 -14.90 10.63 8.75
CA ASP A 47 -14.31 10.36 7.43
C ASP A 47 -14.14 8.86 7.20
N ILE A 48 -13.79 8.08 8.22
CA ILE A 48 -13.74 6.62 8.11
C ILE A 48 -15.14 6.05 7.81
N LEU A 49 -16.16 6.50 8.54
CA LEU A 49 -17.53 6.05 8.34
C LEU A 49 -18.06 6.43 6.96
N SER A 50 -17.82 7.68 6.55
CA SER A 50 -18.23 8.18 5.24
C SER A 50 -17.55 7.44 4.11
N GLY A 51 -16.25 7.19 4.22
CA GLY A 51 -15.50 6.40 3.23
C GLY A 51 -16.02 4.96 3.10
N LEU A 52 -16.36 4.33 4.22
CA LEU A 52 -16.96 2.98 4.20
C LEU A 52 -18.37 2.99 3.58
N LEU A 53 -19.18 4.01 3.87
CA LEU A 53 -20.52 4.17 3.28
C LEU A 53 -20.43 4.45 1.77
N GLU A 54 -19.49 5.30 1.35
CA GLU A 54 -19.22 5.55 -0.07
C GLU A 54 -18.79 4.27 -0.78
N ALA A 55 -17.91 3.47 -0.17
CA ALA A 55 -17.51 2.17 -0.70
C ALA A 55 -18.69 1.17 -0.77
N CYS A 56 -19.71 1.32 0.08
CA CYS A 56 -20.97 0.58 -0.01
C CYS A 56 -21.91 1.09 -1.12
N GLY A 57 -21.65 2.27 -1.68
CA GLY A 57 -22.54 2.92 -2.64
C GLY A 57 -23.69 3.72 -2.00
N ASP A 58 -23.52 4.18 -0.75
CA ASP A 58 -24.49 5.08 -0.09
C ASP A 58 -24.56 6.42 -0.86
N PRO A 59 -25.73 6.89 -1.29
CA PRO A 59 -25.85 8.14 -2.04
C PRO A 59 -25.56 9.40 -1.22
N GLU A 60 -25.64 9.31 0.11
CA GLU A 60 -25.41 10.44 1.03
C GLU A 60 -24.44 10.05 2.17
N PRO A 61 -23.19 9.62 1.85
CA PRO A 61 -22.29 8.97 2.81
C PRO A 61 -21.88 9.89 3.97
N GLN A 62 -21.93 11.19 3.81
CA GLN A 62 -21.54 12.19 4.82
C GLN A 62 -22.72 12.72 5.66
N LYS A 63 -23.98 12.38 5.30
CA LYS A 63 -25.15 12.97 5.92
C LYS A 63 -25.59 12.23 7.17
N GLY A 64 -25.57 12.94 8.30
CA GLY A 64 -26.09 12.45 9.58
C GLY A 64 -25.07 12.44 10.71
N THR A 65 -25.50 11.93 11.85
CA THR A 65 -24.65 11.74 13.03
C THR A 65 -23.82 10.47 12.90
N ALA A 66 -22.69 10.34 13.61
CA ALA A 66 -21.89 9.11 13.64
C ALA A 66 -22.72 7.86 13.95
N ARG A 67 -23.74 7.98 14.83
CA ARG A 67 -24.67 6.89 15.15
C ARG A 67 -25.53 6.48 13.96
N SER A 68 -26.05 7.46 13.19
CA SER A 68 -26.84 7.16 11.99
C SER A 68 -25.98 6.58 10.87
N LEU A 69 -24.74 7.08 10.68
CA LEU A 69 -23.77 6.55 9.72
C LEU A 69 -23.45 5.08 10.03
N LEU A 70 -23.16 4.75 11.30
CA LEU A 70 -22.96 3.38 11.76
C LEU A 70 -24.16 2.47 11.49
N SER A 71 -25.37 2.94 11.79
CA SER A 71 -26.59 2.13 11.56
C SER A 71 -26.78 1.81 10.08
N ARG A 72 -26.55 2.79 9.19
CA ARG A 72 -26.60 2.57 7.74
C ARG A 72 -25.50 1.62 7.28
N LEU A 73 -24.26 1.79 7.78
CA LEU A 73 -23.15 0.93 7.44
C LEU A 73 -23.44 -0.54 7.76
N TYR A 74 -24.02 -0.84 8.94
CA TYR A 74 -24.40 -2.20 9.28
C TYR A 74 -25.50 -2.77 8.36
N GLY A 75 -26.49 -1.96 7.99
CA GLY A 75 -27.50 -2.36 7.03
C GLY A 75 -26.92 -2.70 5.67
N LEU A 76 -26.09 -1.79 5.13
CA LEU A 76 -25.46 -1.93 3.82
C LEU A 76 -24.45 -3.07 3.75
N THR A 77 -23.59 -3.22 4.76
CA THR A 77 -22.62 -4.34 4.78
C THR A 77 -23.31 -5.71 4.81
N LYS A 78 -24.46 -5.80 5.50
CA LYS A 78 -25.27 -7.01 5.53
C LYS A 78 -25.94 -7.29 4.19
N SER A 79 -26.58 -6.27 3.56
CA SER A 79 -27.28 -6.42 2.27
C SER A 79 -26.31 -6.74 1.14
N LEU A 80 -25.09 -6.14 1.14
CA LEU A 80 -24.03 -6.37 0.16
C LEU A 80 -23.26 -7.68 0.40
N GLY A 81 -23.50 -8.40 1.49
CA GLY A 81 -22.78 -9.63 1.83
C GLY A 81 -21.27 -9.41 2.03
N VAL A 82 -20.89 -8.29 2.66
CA VAL A 82 -19.48 -7.95 2.89
C VAL A 82 -18.79 -8.97 3.79
N GLN A 83 -17.67 -9.51 3.33
CA GLN A 83 -16.89 -10.54 4.02
C GLN A 83 -15.56 -10.02 4.57
N LEU A 84 -15.05 -8.91 4.03
CA LEU A 84 -13.79 -8.31 4.45
C LEU A 84 -13.84 -6.79 4.27
N ILE A 85 -13.31 -6.06 5.26
CA ILE A 85 -13.09 -4.61 5.15
C ILE A 85 -11.58 -4.35 5.16
N ILE A 86 -11.10 -3.62 4.14
CA ILE A 86 -9.70 -3.22 4.01
C ILE A 86 -9.62 -1.71 4.18
N ILE A 87 -8.79 -1.27 5.13
CA ILE A 87 -8.46 0.14 5.34
C ILE A 87 -6.96 0.33 5.07
N ASP A 88 -6.65 1.02 3.99
CA ASP A 88 -5.27 1.38 3.62
C ASP A 88 -4.89 2.76 4.15
N GLU A 89 -3.60 3.04 4.20
CA GLU A 89 -3.01 4.29 4.71
C GLU A 89 -3.39 4.60 6.17
N ILE A 90 -3.45 3.54 7.01
CA ILE A 90 -3.91 3.64 8.41
C ILE A 90 -3.11 4.64 9.25
N GLN A 91 -1.86 4.97 8.88
CA GLN A 91 -1.07 5.97 9.59
C GLN A 91 -1.70 7.37 9.56
N HIS A 92 -2.60 7.66 8.63
CA HIS A 92 -3.31 8.94 8.57
C HIS A 92 -4.31 9.16 9.71
N VAL A 93 -4.63 8.10 10.44
CA VAL A 93 -5.39 8.17 11.69
C VAL A 93 -4.53 8.65 12.86
N LEU A 94 -3.18 8.59 12.72
CA LEU A 94 -2.22 8.94 13.75
C LEU A 94 -1.81 10.42 13.61
N PRO A 95 -2.45 11.38 14.28
CA PRO A 95 -1.97 12.76 14.27
C PRO A 95 -0.67 12.87 15.07
N GLU A 96 0.23 13.74 14.62
CA GLU A 96 1.56 13.91 15.23
C GLU A 96 1.53 14.28 16.72
N HIS A 97 0.40 14.80 17.23
CA HIS A 97 0.34 15.39 18.57
C HIS A 97 -0.89 15.06 19.45
N THR A 98 -1.80 14.13 19.04
CA THR A 98 -3.03 13.92 19.81
C THR A 98 -3.41 12.44 19.95
N HIS A 99 -3.05 11.80 21.06
CA HIS A 99 -3.46 10.42 21.40
C HIS A 99 -4.99 10.21 21.38
N ARG A 100 -5.78 11.26 21.69
CA ARG A 100 -7.25 11.17 21.73
C ARG A 100 -7.88 10.79 20.40
N ARG A 101 -7.45 11.37 19.28
CA ARG A 101 -8.01 11.05 17.94
C ARG A 101 -7.67 9.63 17.49
N THR A 102 -6.46 9.18 17.79
CA THR A 102 -6.04 7.79 17.54
C THR A 102 -6.94 6.83 18.30
N GLN A 103 -7.22 7.13 19.58
CA GLN A 103 -8.11 6.32 20.42
C GLN A 103 -9.54 6.28 19.87
N GLU A 104 -10.12 7.44 19.53
CA GLU A 104 -11.47 7.55 18.96
C GLU A 104 -11.62 6.70 17.67
N ALA A 105 -10.61 6.73 16.78
CA ALA A 105 -10.63 5.94 15.56
C ALA A 105 -10.45 4.44 15.82
N ALA A 106 -9.57 4.07 16.74
CA ALA A 106 -9.37 2.67 17.14
C ALA A 106 -10.65 2.11 17.78
N ASP A 107 -11.32 2.86 18.66
CA ASP A 107 -12.58 2.48 19.27
C ASP A 107 -13.72 2.35 18.24
N MET A 108 -13.71 3.22 17.21
CA MET A 108 -14.67 3.11 16.11
C MET A 108 -14.47 1.85 15.29
N ILE A 109 -13.24 1.56 14.86
CA ILE A 109 -12.91 0.34 14.11
C ILE A 109 -13.31 -0.88 14.92
N LYS A 110 -12.98 -0.91 16.22
CA LYS A 110 -13.40 -1.97 17.15
C LYS A 110 -14.92 -2.12 17.20
N SER A 111 -15.66 -1.02 17.35
CA SER A 111 -17.12 -1.03 17.39
C SER A 111 -17.72 -1.62 16.11
N ILE A 112 -17.15 -1.30 14.93
CA ILE A 112 -17.59 -1.86 13.67
C ILE A 112 -17.32 -3.38 13.64
N MET A 113 -16.10 -3.81 14.01
CA MET A 113 -15.73 -5.23 14.05
C MET A 113 -16.63 -6.05 14.98
N ASP A 114 -16.93 -5.52 16.18
CA ASP A 114 -17.72 -6.20 17.20
C ASP A 114 -19.16 -6.46 16.77
N ARG A 115 -19.74 -5.49 16.08
CA ARG A 115 -21.16 -5.56 15.71
C ARG A 115 -21.39 -6.21 14.35
N SER A 116 -20.49 -5.99 13.39
CA SER A 116 -20.62 -6.58 12.05
C SER A 116 -20.11 -8.00 11.98
N LEU A 117 -19.19 -8.39 12.87
CA LEU A 117 -18.42 -9.64 12.83
C LEU A 117 -17.58 -9.81 11.55
N ILE A 118 -17.40 -8.73 10.80
CA ILE A 118 -16.60 -8.72 9.58
C ILE A 118 -15.11 -8.54 9.95
N PRO A 119 -14.21 -9.37 9.42
CA PRO A 119 -12.78 -9.19 9.61
C PRO A 119 -12.24 -7.93 8.92
N PHE A 120 -11.15 -7.37 9.48
CA PHE A 120 -10.48 -6.19 8.96
C PHE A 120 -9.04 -6.49 8.57
N VAL A 121 -8.59 -5.87 7.49
CA VAL A 121 -7.17 -5.68 7.16
C VAL A 121 -6.85 -4.20 7.27
N LEU A 122 -5.96 -3.84 8.19
CA LEU A 122 -5.40 -2.50 8.28
C LEU A 122 -4.02 -2.50 7.61
N ALA A 123 -3.81 -1.63 6.63
CA ALA A 123 -2.56 -1.52 5.91
C ALA A 123 -1.95 -0.11 6.04
N GLY A 124 -0.63 0.00 6.01
CA GLY A 124 0.04 1.28 6.08
C GLY A 124 1.55 1.22 6.31
N LEU A 125 2.12 2.35 6.67
CA LEU A 125 3.54 2.47 7.01
C LEU A 125 3.87 1.73 8.32
N PRO A 126 5.14 1.36 8.57
CA PRO A 126 5.52 0.62 9.78
C PRO A 126 5.07 1.27 11.09
N HIS A 127 5.11 2.61 11.17
CA HIS A 127 4.64 3.34 12.35
C HIS A 127 3.11 3.34 12.51
N GLY A 128 2.34 2.92 11.49
CA GLY A 128 0.89 2.67 11.58
C GLY A 128 0.53 1.64 12.65
N ASN A 129 1.50 0.78 13.05
CA ASN A 129 1.32 -0.13 14.19
C ASN A 129 0.98 0.59 15.50
N ARG A 130 1.31 1.87 15.61
CA ARG A 130 1.00 2.72 16.78
C ARG A 130 -0.50 2.80 17.08
N ILE A 131 -1.38 2.59 16.09
CA ILE A 131 -2.82 2.51 16.34
C ILE A 131 -3.16 1.39 17.34
N LEU A 132 -2.36 0.32 17.38
CA LEU A 132 -2.52 -0.77 18.34
C LEU A 132 -1.77 -0.50 19.66
N THR A 133 -0.61 0.17 19.62
CA THR A 133 0.28 0.34 20.76
C THR A 133 0.03 1.63 21.55
N ASP A 134 -0.36 2.72 20.89
CA ASP A 134 -0.63 4.01 21.57
C ASP A 134 -1.95 4.02 22.33
N THR A 135 -2.87 3.11 21.95
CA THR A 135 -4.07 2.84 22.73
C THR A 135 -3.78 2.11 24.06
N VAL A 136 -2.56 1.57 24.22
CA VAL A 136 -2.13 0.75 25.39
C VAL A 136 -1.86 1.57 26.67
N LYS A 137 -1.74 2.90 26.61
CA LYS A 137 -1.41 3.72 27.78
C LYS A 137 -2.59 4.08 28.71
N GLY A 138 -3.82 3.75 28.37
CA GLY A 138 -5.04 3.99 29.15
C GLY A 138 -5.70 2.69 29.63
N LYS A 139 -5.73 2.44 30.92
CA LYS A 139 -6.21 1.26 31.65
C LYS A 139 -7.47 0.57 31.06
N HIS A 140 -7.40 -0.73 30.75
CA HIS A 140 -8.48 -1.72 30.55
C HIS A 140 -9.15 -1.96 29.17
N SER A 141 -8.99 -1.12 28.14
CA SER A 141 -9.57 -1.42 26.80
C SER A 141 -8.59 -2.07 25.81
N GLU A 142 -7.38 -2.23 26.19
CA GLU A 142 -6.16 -2.32 25.38
C GLU A 142 -5.88 -3.69 24.79
N ASP A 143 -6.11 -4.73 25.53
CA ASP A 143 -5.89 -6.11 25.09
C ASP A 143 -6.84 -6.57 23.96
N GLN A 144 -7.97 -5.88 23.79
CA GLN A 144 -9.03 -6.39 22.92
C GLN A 144 -8.76 -6.12 21.43
N LEU A 145 -8.20 -4.96 21.05
CA LEU A 145 -7.83 -4.68 19.65
C LEU A 145 -6.58 -5.48 19.26
N ILE A 146 -5.56 -5.51 20.13
CA ILE A 146 -4.34 -6.30 19.89
C ILE A 146 -4.68 -7.77 19.70
N ARG A 147 -5.57 -8.34 20.53
CA ARG A 147 -5.98 -9.75 20.44
C ARG A 147 -6.73 -10.07 19.14
N ARG A 148 -7.38 -9.09 18.50
CA ARG A 148 -8.12 -9.28 17.25
C ARG A 148 -7.22 -9.19 16.01
N PHE A 149 -6.16 -8.39 16.08
CA PHE A 149 -5.12 -8.35 15.03
C PHE A 149 -4.02 -9.37 15.37
N ASN A 150 -4.35 -10.67 15.24
CA ASN A 150 -3.48 -11.80 15.62
C ASN A 150 -2.10 -11.84 14.94
N ALA A 151 -1.91 -11.10 13.84
CA ALA A 151 -0.61 -11.04 13.16
C ALA A 151 -0.42 -9.68 12.47
N SER A 152 0.74 -9.10 12.66
CA SER A 152 1.25 -8.01 11.83
C SER A 152 2.23 -8.61 10.83
N VAL A 153 1.90 -8.51 9.55
CA VAL A 153 2.76 -8.94 8.44
C VAL A 153 3.50 -7.72 7.93
N GLN A 154 4.83 -7.78 7.93
CA GLN A 154 5.65 -6.73 7.37
C GLN A 154 6.05 -7.09 5.94
N LEU A 155 5.57 -6.33 4.97
CA LEU A 155 5.98 -6.44 3.58
C LEU A 155 7.34 -5.78 3.41
N LYS A 156 8.37 -6.61 3.25
CA LYS A 156 9.74 -6.17 3.04
C LYS A 156 10.09 -6.24 1.55
N PRO A 157 10.86 -5.28 1.02
CA PRO A 157 11.38 -5.41 -0.34
C PRO A 157 12.25 -6.68 -0.45
N PRO A 158 12.27 -7.32 -1.63
CA PRO A 158 13.13 -8.48 -1.85
C PRO A 158 14.60 -8.09 -1.73
N ALA A 159 15.43 -8.95 -1.14
CA ALA A 159 16.85 -8.71 -1.00
C ALA A 159 17.59 -8.86 -2.35
N LEU A 160 18.64 -8.08 -2.55
CA LEU A 160 19.55 -8.23 -3.72
C LEU A 160 20.04 -9.68 -3.84
N GLY A 161 20.02 -10.21 -5.04
CA GLY A 161 20.46 -11.59 -5.33
C GLY A 161 19.44 -12.67 -5.01
N SER A 162 18.32 -12.34 -4.30
CA SER A 162 17.28 -13.32 -4.03
C SER A 162 16.50 -13.70 -5.29
N ASN A 163 15.91 -14.91 -5.30
CA ASN A 163 15.04 -15.33 -6.39
C ASN A 163 13.81 -14.42 -6.52
N ALA A 164 13.31 -13.88 -5.41
CA ALA A 164 12.20 -12.93 -5.42
C ALA A 164 12.55 -11.64 -6.17
N TRP A 165 13.78 -11.12 -6.00
CA TRP A 165 14.27 -9.96 -6.74
C TRP A 165 14.37 -10.23 -8.25
N LYS A 166 15.01 -11.36 -8.61
CA LYS A 166 15.14 -11.78 -10.02
C LYS A 166 13.79 -11.97 -10.69
N ASN A 167 12.84 -12.61 -9.98
CA ASN A 167 11.49 -12.84 -10.49
C ASN A 167 10.73 -11.52 -10.66
N LEU A 168 10.86 -10.57 -9.74
CA LEU A 168 10.24 -9.25 -9.86
C LEU A 168 10.71 -8.53 -11.12
N MET A 169 12.02 -8.48 -11.37
CA MET A 169 12.58 -7.83 -12.56
C MET A 169 12.20 -8.57 -13.86
N ALA A 170 12.10 -9.91 -13.80
CA ALA A 170 11.62 -10.70 -14.93
C ALA A 170 10.13 -10.46 -15.24
N VAL A 171 9.31 -10.20 -14.24
CA VAL A 171 7.90 -9.79 -14.43
C VAL A 171 7.85 -8.45 -15.13
N TYR A 172 8.59 -7.44 -14.67
CA TYR A 172 8.67 -6.14 -15.34
C TYR A 172 9.12 -6.28 -16.80
N GLN A 173 10.18 -7.07 -17.07
CA GLN A 173 10.64 -7.35 -18.43
C GLN A 173 9.53 -7.87 -19.36
N LYS A 174 8.61 -8.68 -18.82
CA LYS A 174 7.49 -9.27 -19.60
C LYS A 174 6.30 -8.32 -19.75
N THR A 175 6.06 -7.47 -18.77
CA THR A 175 4.84 -6.64 -18.70
C THR A 175 5.00 -5.25 -19.29
N ILE A 176 6.23 -4.79 -19.54
CA ILE A 176 6.50 -3.43 -20.04
C ILE A 176 5.93 -3.17 -21.43
N GLY A 177 5.65 -4.20 -22.22
CA GLY A 177 4.93 -4.11 -23.50
C GLY A 177 5.74 -3.58 -24.69
N VAL A 178 6.97 -3.09 -24.48
CA VAL A 178 7.88 -2.60 -25.52
C VAL A 178 9.25 -3.28 -25.42
N PRO A 179 10.04 -3.29 -26.49
CA PRO A 179 11.43 -3.74 -26.41
C PRO A 179 12.18 -2.97 -25.33
N CYS A 180 12.96 -3.66 -24.52
CA CYS A 180 13.66 -3.08 -23.40
C CYS A 180 15.03 -3.75 -23.22
N ILE A 181 16.01 -3.00 -22.72
CA ILE A 181 17.28 -3.58 -22.23
C ILE A 181 16.96 -4.73 -21.28
N ASN A 182 17.79 -5.79 -21.26
CA ASN A 182 17.55 -6.95 -20.41
C ASN A 182 17.59 -6.59 -18.92
N LEU A 183 16.42 -6.33 -18.33
CA LEU A 183 16.24 -5.97 -16.90
C LEU A 183 16.68 -7.11 -15.96
N SER A 184 16.76 -8.35 -16.45
CA SER A 184 17.17 -9.51 -15.67
C SER A 184 18.69 -9.79 -15.74
N SER A 185 19.47 -8.96 -16.47
CA SER A 185 20.92 -9.05 -16.46
C SER A 185 21.50 -8.70 -15.08
N ASP A 186 22.64 -9.28 -14.71
CA ASP A 186 23.28 -9.03 -13.42
C ASP A 186 23.56 -7.53 -13.19
N GLU A 187 23.99 -6.84 -14.24
CA GLU A 187 24.19 -5.39 -14.20
C GLU A 187 22.91 -4.63 -13.89
N MET A 188 21.82 -4.91 -14.61
CA MET A 188 20.55 -4.20 -14.41
C MET A 188 19.91 -4.53 -13.06
N LEU A 189 20.03 -5.77 -12.60
CA LEU A 189 19.60 -6.15 -11.24
C LEU A 189 20.31 -5.32 -10.16
N LYS A 190 21.62 -5.07 -10.30
CA LYS A 190 22.40 -4.25 -9.36
C LYS A 190 22.02 -2.77 -9.46
N ARG A 191 21.89 -2.21 -10.66
CA ARG A 191 21.53 -0.80 -10.88
C ARG A 191 20.16 -0.49 -10.33
N PHE A 192 19.16 -1.29 -10.66
CA PHE A 192 17.79 -1.11 -10.15
C PHE A 192 17.71 -1.31 -8.63
N TYR A 193 18.51 -2.24 -8.07
CA TYR A 193 18.54 -2.39 -6.63
C TYR A 193 19.16 -1.19 -5.92
N LEU A 194 20.27 -0.66 -6.46
CA LEU A 194 20.88 0.57 -5.93
C LEU A 194 19.91 1.76 -6.01
N ALA A 195 19.16 1.89 -7.12
CA ALA A 195 18.19 2.94 -7.34
C ALA A 195 16.98 2.85 -6.40
N SER A 196 16.44 1.64 -6.19
CA SER A 196 15.12 1.44 -5.55
C SER A 196 15.17 0.84 -4.16
N ASN A 197 16.30 0.29 -3.74
CA ASN A 197 16.40 -0.58 -2.55
C ASN A 197 15.36 -1.73 -2.54
N GLY A 198 15.02 -2.22 -3.74
CA GLY A 198 14.00 -3.26 -3.94
C GLY A 198 12.55 -2.78 -3.84
N LEU A 199 12.30 -1.48 -3.73
CA LEU A 199 10.95 -0.92 -3.63
C LEU A 199 10.24 -0.95 -4.99
N HIS A 200 9.15 -1.71 -5.06
CA HIS A 200 8.36 -1.93 -6.26
C HIS A 200 7.84 -0.62 -6.89
N GLY A 201 7.26 0.28 -6.09
CA GLY A 201 6.70 1.53 -6.58
C GLY A 201 7.74 2.42 -7.26
N PHE A 202 8.98 2.42 -6.76
CA PHE A 202 10.06 3.19 -7.39
C PHE A 202 10.47 2.61 -8.75
N ILE A 203 10.57 1.27 -8.84
CA ILE A 203 10.89 0.58 -10.10
C ILE A 203 9.82 0.88 -11.15
N ALA A 204 8.53 0.80 -10.76
CA ALA A 204 7.41 1.12 -11.64
C ALA A 204 7.52 2.54 -12.17
N ASN A 205 7.73 3.53 -11.31
CA ASN A 205 7.84 4.95 -11.71
C ASN A 205 8.99 5.18 -12.70
N VAL A 206 10.18 4.61 -12.44
CA VAL A 206 11.31 4.76 -13.37
C VAL A 206 11.02 4.12 -14.73
N LEU A 207 10.37 2.95 -14.74
CA LEU A 207 10.02 2.28 -16.00
C LEU A 207 8.90 3.00 -16.74
N GLU A 208 7.91 3.57 -16.03
CA GLU A 208 6.83 4.38 -16.62
C GLU A 208 7.39 5.64 -17.27
N HIS A 209 8.22 6.41 -16.58
CA HIS A 209 8.87 7.59 -17.15
C HIS A 209 9.82 7.24 -18.30
N ALA A 210 10.56 6.13 -18.21
CA ALA A 210 11.39 5.66 -19.31
C ALA A 210 10.54 5.27 -20.54
N LEU A 211 9.36 4.69 -20.33
CA LEU A 211 8.41 4.36 -21.39
C LEU A 211 7.83 5.63 -22.05
N GLU A 212 7.44 6.63 -21.23
CA GLU A 212 6.92 7.91 -21.72
C GLU A 212 7.95 8.67 -22.56
N SER A 213 9.25 8.53 -22.26
CA SER A 213 10.33 9.16 -23.03
C SER A 213 10.66 8.44 -24.34
N THR A 214 10.10 7.25 -24.57
CA THR A 214 10.21 6.57 -25.85
C THR A 214 9.05 6.97 -26.78
N ASP A 215 9.33 7.24 -28.06
CA ASP A 215 8.31 7.54 -29.07
C ASP A 215 7.47 6.31 -29.49
N GLY A 216 7.18 5.41 -28.53
CA GLY A 216 6.31 4.26 -28.69
C GLY A 216 6.86 3.08 -29.52
N ASN A 217 7.88 3.30 -30.36
CA ASN A 217 8.52 2.29 -31.21
C ASN A 217 10.00 2.07 -30.88
N GLN A 218 10.55 2.79 -29.94
CA GLN A 218 11.96 2.66 -29.56
C GLN A 218 12.14 1.70 -28.40
N GLN A 219 13.29 1.05 -28.39
CA GLN A 219 13.70 0.20 -27.28
C GLN A 219 14.07 1.07 -26.07
N ILE A 220 13.55 0.76 -24.89
CA ILE A 220 14.04 1.35 -23.64
C ILE A 220 15.51 0.96 -23.47
N CYS A 221 16.37 1.95 -23.45
CA CYS A 221 17.82 1.80 -23.27
C CYS A 221 18.30 2.47 -21.97
N MET A 222 19.61 2.39 -21.68
CA MET A 222 20.22 2.97 -20.49
C MET A 222 20.00 4.49 -20.37
N THR A 223 19.97 5.21 -21.49
CA THR A 223 19.74 6.66 -21.51
C THR A 223 18.35 7.00 -20.98
N HIS A 224 17.29 6.33 -21.48
CA HIS A 224 15.93 6.52 -21.01
C HIS A 224 15.77 6.24 -19.52
N LEU A 225 16.40 5.16 -19.01
CA LEU A 225 16.39 4.85 -17.58
C LEU A 225 17.14 5.89 -16.74
N SER A 226 18.23 6.43 -17.28
CA SER A 226 18.99 7.48 -16.63
C SER A 226 18.19 8.79 -16.53
N GLU A 227 17.55 9.21 -17.62
CA GLU A 227 16.71 10.41 -17.65
C GLU A 227 15.49 10.24 -16.74
N ALA A 228 14.84 9.09 -16.77
CA ALA A 228 13.73 8.76 -15.89
C ALA A 228 14.12 8.80 -14.39
N PHE A 229 15.33 8.36 -14.06
CA PHE A 229 15.85 8.49 -12.71
C PHE A 229 16.08 9.94 -12.30
N ASP A 230 16.66 10.77 -13.17
CA ASP A 230 16.97 12.18 -12.89
C ASP A 230 15.73 13.03 -12.60
N VAL A 231 14.57 12.66 -13.13
CA VAL A 231 13.29 13.33 -12.82
C VAL A 231 12.58 12.72 -11.62
N SER A 232 13.09 11.63 -11.06
CA SER A 232 12.49 10.98 -9.90
C SER A 232 12.80 11.76 -8.61
N SER A 233 11.92 11.63 -7.60
CA SER A 233 12.11 12.25 -6.29
C SER A 233 13.33 11.72 -5.50
N TYR A 234 14.05 10.73 -6.01
CA TYR A 234 15.27 10.17 -5.41
C TYR A 234 16.55 10.68 -6.05
N ALA A 235 16.45 11.45 -7.14
CA ALA A 235 17.63 11.98 -7.86
C ALA A 235 18.54 12.82 -6.96
N ASP A 236 17.96 13.56 -6.01
CA ASP A 236 18.72 14.40 -5.06
C ASP A 236 19.35 13.61 -3.89
N LEU A 237 18.97 12.35 -3.70
CA LEU A 237 19.38 11.55 -2.55
C LEU A 237 20.57 10.64 -2.83
N ILE A 238 20.75 10.24 -4.07
CA ILE A 238 21.84 9.34 -4.49
C ILE A 238 22.30 9.69 -5.91
N GLU A 239 23.58 9.42 -6.20
CA GLU A 239 24.10 9.48 -7.55
C GLU A 239 23.33 8.52 -8.48
N ASN A 240 23.05 8.95 -9.70
CA ASN A 240 22.26 8.19 -10.66
C ASN A 240 22.92 6.84 -11.02
N PRO A 241 22.34 5.71 -10.58
CA PRO A 241 22.94 4.38 -10.80
C PRO A 241 23.05 3.99 -12.26
N PHE A 242 22.27 4.62 -13.15
CA PHE A 242 22.27 4.34 -14.58
C PHE A 242 23.39 5.12 -15.33
N LYS A 243 23.99 6.14 -14.69
CA LYS A 243 25.17 6.88 -15.18
C LYS A 243 26.49 6.32 -14.64
N MET A 244 26.45 5.63 -13.50
CA MET A 244 27.63 5.08 -12.83
C MET A 244 28.27 3.95 -13.66
N SER A 245 29.60 3.75 -13.55
CA SER A 245 30.23 2.52 -14.02
C SER A 245 29.83 1.33 -13.13
N LEU A 246 29.85 0.10 -13.66
CA LEU A 246 29.49 -1.09 -12.87
C LEU A 246 30.30 -1.25 -11.58
N PRO A 247 31.65 -1.04 -11.57
CA PRO A 247 32.42 -1.06 -10.32
C PRO A 247 31.99 -0.02 -9.28
N GLN A 248 31.54 1.17 -9.71
CA GLN A 248 30.97 2.18 -8.79
C GLN A 248 29.66 1.70 -8.18
N VAL A 249 28.76 1.13 -8.98
CA VAL A 249 27.50 0.54 -8.49
C VAL A 249 27.78 -0.55 -7.44
N GLU A 250 28.70 -1.46 -7.72
CA GLU A 250 29.06 -2.54 -6.80
C GLU A 250 29.66 -2.02 -5.49
N ARG A 251 30.53 -1.01 -5.55
CA ARG A 251 31.07 -0.35 -4.37
C ARG A 251 29.97 0.32 -3.54
N ALA A 252 29.04 1.04 -4.20
CA ALA A 252 27.93 1.69 -3.52
C ALA A 252 27.01 0.67 -2.83
N LEU A 253 26.71 -0.45 -3.47
CA LEU A 253 25.95 -1.55 -2.88
C LEU A 253 26.65 -2.19 -1.68
N ALA A 254 27.97 -2.41 -1.76
CA ALA A 254 28.76 -2.95 -0.65
C ALA A 254 28.77 -2.02 0.57
N LEU A 255 28.85 -0.71 0.36
CA LEU A 255 28.77 0.28 1.45
C LEU A 255 27.39 0.25 2.14
N ARG A 256 26.28 0.09 1.38
CA ARG A 256 24.93 -0.01 1.94
C ARG A 256 24.68 -1.30 2.73
N ALA A 257 25.31 -2.40 2.36
CA ALA A 257 25.14 -3.68 3.05
C ALA A 257 25.80 -3.70 4.45
N ASN A 258 26.68 -2.75 4.75
CA ASN A 258 27.39 -2.63 6.02
C ASN A 258 26.77 -1.63 7.00
N VAL A 259 25.64 -1.00 6.64
CA VAL A 259 24.84 -0.09 7.47
C VAL A 259 23.53 -0.76 7.86
#